data_056026da195c1c1dc015f2500f76396c
#
_entry.id   056026da195c1c1dc015f2500f76396c
#
_cell.length_a   1.000
_cell.length_b   1.000
_cell.length_c   1.000
_cell.angle_alpha   90.00
_cell.angle_beta   90.00
_cell.angle_gamma   90.00
#
_symmetry.space_group_name_H-M   'P 1'
#
loop_
_entity.id
_entity.type
_entity.pdbx_description
1 polymer ?
#
loop_
_entity_poly.entity_id
_entity_poly.type
_entity_poly.pdbx_seq_one_letter_code
_entity_poly.pdbx_strand_id
1 'polypeptide(L)'
;MLPGWLRRLAGTLLLAGPFQAAFAAEEVVLIDVRGAIGPATSAYVAKSLLDAEARSAELVVARIDTPGGLDTSMRAIVKSINASVLPVVGYVAPSGARAASAGTYILYASHVSAMAPGTNLGAATPVELGGFPGGGPPGPEKDGVPPDGDSERTGAQGGDAKKNKLVNDAVAYIRSLAQLRGRNAE
;
A
#
# COMPACT_ATOMS: atom_id res chain seq x y z
N MET A 1 64.63 43.47 -33.87
CA MET A 1 63.44 44.29 -33.53
C MET A 1 62.23 43.63 -34.13
N LEU A 2 61.43 42.97 -33.38
CA LEU A 2 60.15 42.33 -33.82
C LEU A 2 59.05 43.36 -33.78
N PRO A 3 58.16 43.43 -34.79
CA PRO A 3 57.14 44.47 -34.86
C PRO A 3 56.05 44.25 -33.85
N GLY A 4 55.55 45.37 -33.28
CA GLY A 4 54.69 45.42 -32.07
C GLY A 4 53.26 44.84 -32.19
N TRP A 5 52.85 44.28 -33.32
CA TRP A 5 51.56 43.65 -33.52
C TRP A 5 51.52 42.19 -33.06
N LEU A 6 52.65 41.51 -32.88
CA LEU A 6 52.74 40.15 -32.39
C LEU A 6 52.55 40.01 -30.85
N ARG A 7 52.50 41.12 -30.11
CA ARG A 7 52.34 41.12 -28.65
C ARG A 7 50.87 41.18 -28.16
N ARG A 8 49.91 41.25 -29.05
CA ARG A 8 48.46 41.40 -28.67
C ARG A 8 47.59 40.17 -28.92
N LEU A 9 48.19 39.03 -29.30
CA LEU A 9 47.47 37.75 -29.49
C LEU A 9 47.63 36.74 -28.37
N ALA A 10 48.23 37.16 -27.27
CA ALA A 10 48.36 36.30 -26.09
C ALA A 10 47.39 36.77 -25.00
N GLY A 11 46.15 36.42 -25.05
CA GLY A 11 45.27 36.82 -23.96
C GLY A 11 43.79 36.55 -24.07
N THR A 12 43.37 35.48 -24.71
CA THR A 12 41.99 35.03 -24.52
C THR A 12 41.91 33.53 -24.78
N LEU A 13 42.63 32.75 -23.95
CA LEU A 13 42.34 31.36 -23.83
C LEU A 13 41.13 31.26 -22.89
N LEU A 14 39.90 31.34 -23.45
CA LEU A 14 38.69 31.05 -22.77
C LEU A 14 38.77 29.57 -22.36
N LEU A 15 38.93 29.32 -21.07
CA LEU A 15 38.74 28.03 -20.44
C LEU A 15 37.23 27.65 -20.56
N ALA A 16 36.86 27.19 -21.77
CA ALA A 16 35.64 26.42 -21.93
C ALA A 16 35.90 25.05 -21.28
N GLY A 17 35.82 25.01 -19.92
CA GLY A 17 35.75 23.76 -19.21
C GLY A 17 34.54 22.98 -19.72
N PRO A 18 34.63 21.65 -19.91
CA PRO A 18 33.48 20.87 -20.28
C PRO A 18 32.41 21.06 -19.18
N PHE A 19 31.32 21.70 -19.52
CA PHE A 19 30.13 21.75 -18.72
C PHE A 19 29.55 20.31 -18.75
N GLN A 20 30.10 19.43 -17.92
CA GLN A 20 29.49 18.13 -17.67
C GLN A 20 28.19 18.41 -16.92
N ALA A 21 27.09 18.46 -17.66
CA ALA A 21 25.79 18.30 -17.06
C ALA A 21 25.80 16.95 -16.36
N ALA A 22 25.98 16.96 -15.06
CA ALA A 22 25.73 15.79 -14.23
C ALA A 22 24.24 15.48 -14.37
N PHE A 23 23.90 14.52 -15.21
CA PHE A 23 22.58 13.90 -15.17
C PHE A 23 22.52 13.24 -13.80
N ALA A 24 21.85 13.86 -12.84
CA ALA A 24 21.46 13.20 -11.62
C ALA A 24 20.67 11.96 -12.06
N ALA A 25 21.14 10.78 -11.72
CA ALA A 25 20.37 9.56 -11.98
C ALA A 25 19.09 9.67 -11.17
N GLU A 26 17.94 9.67 -11.84
CA GLU A 26 16.63 9.63 -11.20
C GLU A 26 16.55 8.36 -10.36
N GLU A 27 16.45 8.51 -9.04
CA GLU A 27 16.40 7.38 -8.12
C GLU A 27 14.97 6.90 -7.95
N VAL A 28 14.73 5.61 -8.21
CA VAL A 28 13.46 4.93 -7.91
C VAL A 28 13.68 3.97 -6.75
N VAL A 29 12.93 4.15 -5.68
CA VAL A 29 13.01 3.27 -4.51
C VAL A 29 11.98 2.14 -4.63
N LEU A 30 12.45 0.90 -4.58
CA LEU A 30 11.60 -0.29 -4.54
C LEU A 30 11.47 -0.79 -3.11
N ILE A 31 10.24 -0.94 -2.64
CA ILE A 31 9.92 -1.54 -1.35
C ILE A 31 9.04 -2.79 -1.54
N ASP A 32 9.22 -3.79 -0.68
CA ASP A 32 8.46 -5.04 -0.72
C ASP A 32 7.40 -5.09 0.37
N VAL A 33 6.14 -5.21 -0.03
CA VAL A 33 4.99 -5.41 0.86
C VAL A 33 4.52 -6.85 0.68
N ARG A 34 5.17 -7.78 1.38
CA ARG A 34 4.94 -9.22 1.24
C ARG A 34 4.45 -9.88 2.52
N GLY A 35 3.65 -10.94 2.35
CA GLY A 35 3.11 -11.70 3.46
C GLY A 35 2.04 -10.93 4.25
N ALA A 36 1.81 -11.30 5.50
CA ALA A 36 0.77 -10.70 6.32
C ALA A 36 1.09 -9.25 6.69
N ILE A 37 0.09 -8.37 6.54
CA ILE A 37 0.19 -6.96 6.95
C ILE A 37 0.05 -6.85 8.46
N GLY A 38 1.12 -6.41 9.11
CA GLY A 38 1.20 -6.22 10.55
C GLY A 38 1.96 -4.96 10.96
N PRO A 39 2.18 -4.74 12.27
CA PRO A 39 2.88 -3.55 12.77
C PRO A 39 4.29 -3.38 12.19
N ALA A 40 5.04 -4.47 12.02
CA ALA A 40 6.37 -4.43 11.42
C ALA A 40 6.32 -3.96 9.96
N THR A 41 5.35 -4.46 9.17
CA THR A 41 5.15 -4.05 7.78
C THR A 41 4.78 -2.58 7.68
N SER A 42 3.89 -2.09 8.54
CA SER A 42 3.48 -0.68 8.53
C SER A 42 4.63 0.26 8.93
N ALA A 43 5.43 -0.11 9.94
CA ALA A 43 6.61 0.64 10.33
C ALA A 43 7.68 0.66 9.22
N TYR A 44 7.90 -0.48 8.56
CA TYR A 44 8.81 -0.60 7.42
C TYR A 44 8.40 0.33 6.27
N VAL A 45 7.13 0.29 5.85
CA VAL A 45 6.64 1.15 4.76
C VAL A 45 6.78 2.62 5.12
N ALA A 46 6.36 3.03 6.33
CA ALA A 46 6.46 4.42 6.77
C ALA A 46 7.91 4.90 6.76
N LYS A 47 8.84 4.11 7.30
CA LYS A 47 10.26 4.43 7.30
C LYS A 47 10.82 4.52 5.88
N SER A 48 10.48 3.57 5.02
CA SER A 48 10.98 3.54 3.64
C SER A 48 10.54 4.75 2.82
N LEU A 49 9.33 5.25 3.03
CA LEU A 49 8.84 6.46 2.38
C LEU A 49 9.63 7.70 2.83
N LEU A 50 9.91 7.83 4.14
CA LEU A 50 10.75 8.92 4.67
C LEU A 50 12.20 8.83 4.19
N ASP A 51 12.77 7.62 4.15
CA ASP A 51 14.13 7.40 3.66
C ASP A 51 14.25 7.74 2.15
N ALA A 52 13.22 7.41 1.35
CA ALA A 52 13.17 7.76 -0.06
C ALA A 52 13.09 9.29 -0.27
N GLU A 53 12.27 9.97 0.53
CA GLU A 53 12.18 11.44 0.52
C GLU A 53 13.53 12.09 0.89
N ALA A 54 14.18 11.61 1.96
CA ALA A 54 15.49 12.12 2.39
C ALA A 54 16.60 11.93 1.34
N ARG A 55 16.45 10.95 0.46
CA ARG A 55 17.37 10.68 -0.67
C ARG A 55 16.97 11.42 -1.94
N SER A 56 15.92 12.21 -1.93
CA SER A 56 15.37 12.91 -3.09
C SER A 56 15.01 11.96 -4.25
N ALA A 57 14.44 10.80 -3.92
CA ALA A 57 13.96 9.86 -4.92
C ALA A 57 12.82 10.47 -5.75
N GLU A 58 12.70 10.08 -7.01
CA GLU A 58 11.64 10.54 -7.91
C GLU A 58 10.28 9.91 -7.56
N LEU A 59 10.29 8.63 -7.19
CA LEU A 59 9.11 7.88 -6.80
C LEU A 59 9.45 6.63 -5.98
N VAL A 60 8.44 6.07 -5.34
CA VAL A 60 8.53 4.78 -4.64
C VAL A 60 7.64 3.76 -5.32
N VAL A 61 8.18 2.57 -5.62
CA VAL A 61 7.41 1.41 -6.09
C VAL A 61 7.20 0.47 -4.92
N ALA A 62 5.95 0.32 -4.49
CA ALA A 62 5.56 -0.68 -3.50
C ALA A 62 5.13 -1.97 -4.23
N ARG A 63 6.02 -2.97 -4.25
CA ARG A 63 5.72 -4.28 -4.83
C ARG A 63 4.90 -5.09 -3.83
N ILE A 64 3.67 -5.45 -4.22
CA ILE A 64 2.67 -6.03 -3.32
C ILE A 64 2.45 -7.51 -3.65
N ASP A 65 2.58 -8.36 -2.62
CA ASP A 65 2.17 -9.76 -2.65
C ASP A 65 1.72 -10.16 -1.23
N THR A 66 0.44 -9.98 -0.94
CA THR A 66 -0.10 -10.15 0.41
C THR A 66 -1.48 -10.83 0.43
N PRO A 67 -1.71 -11.73 1.39
CA PRO A 67 -3.06 -12.24 1.69
C PRO A 67 -3.92 -11.23 2.45
N GLY A 68 -3.35 -10.11 2.91
CA GLY A 68 -3.96 -9.15 3.80
C GLY A 68 -3.36 -9.16 5.20
N GLY A 69 -4.11 -8.71 6.19
CA GLY A 69 -3.65 -8.66 7.58
C GLY A 69 -4.48 -7.69 8.42
N LEU A 70 -3.85 -7.09 9.44
CA LEU A 70 -4.52 -6.24 10.43
C LEU A 70 -5.02 -4.93 9.81
N ASP A 71 -6.28 -4.58 10.07
CA ASP A 71 -6.91 -3.33 9.62
C ASP A 71 -6.13 -2.10 10.12
N THR A 72 -5.74 -2.09 11.39
CA THR A 72 -4.97 -0.98 11.98
C THR A 72 -3.64 -0.73 11.27
N SER A 73 -2.93 -1.80 10.90
CA SER A 73 -1.66 -1.72 10.16
C SER A 73 -1.88 -1.29 8.72
N MET A 74 -2.92 -1.79 8.06
CA MET A 74 -3.33 -1.36 6.73
C MET A 74 -3.65 0.14 6.71
N ARG A 75 -4.46 0.64 7.63
CA ARG A 75 -4.79 2.07 7.75
C ARG A 75 -3.56 2.93 8.02
N ALA A 76 -2.60 2.44 8.81
CA ALA A 76 -1.32 3.12 9.02
C ALA A 76 -0.51 3.25 7.71
N ILE A 77 -0.44 2.18 6.91
CA ILE A 77 0.21 2.21 5.59
C ILE A 77 -0.49 3.19 4.66
N VAL A 78 -1.83 3.12 4.55
CA VAL A 78 -2.62 4.05 3.73
C VAL A 78 -2.38 5.49 4.13
N LYS A 79 -2.34 5.78 5.44
CA LYS A 79 -2.03 7.11 5.95
C LYS A 79 -0.64 7.58 5.54
N SER A 80 0.37 6.70 5.61
CA SER A 80 1.73 7.03 5.17
C SER A 80 1.81 7.31 3.67
N ILE A 81 1.12 6.52 2.83
CA ILE A 81 1.05 6.73 1.38
C ILE A 81 0.37 8.06 1.06
N ASN A 82 -0.75 8.39 1.74
CA ASN A 82 -1.48 9.63 1.50
C ASN A 82 -0.70 10.88 1.97
N ALA A 83 0.18 10.73 2.95
CA ALA A 83 1.03 11.80 3.45
C ALA A 83 2.36 11.93 2.68
N SER A 84 2.69 10.97 1.82
CA SER A 84 3.94 10.98 1.05
C SER A 84 3.96 12.14 0.05
N VAL A 85 5.06 12.89 0.04
CA VAL A 85 5.32 13.92 -0.97
C VAL A 85 5.80 13.33 -2.29
N LEU A 86 6.33 12.08 -2.26
CA LEU A 86 6.73 11.34 -3.44
C LEU A 86 5.57 10.54 -4.01
N PRO A 87 5.47 10.42 -5.34
CA PRO A 87 4.55 9.50 -5.96
C PRO A 87 4.81 8.06 -5.50
N VAL A 88 3.77 7.35 -5.07
CA VAL A 88 3.83 5.93 -4.72
C VAL A 88 3.10 5.11 -5.77
N VAL A 89 3.82 4.19 -6.40
CA VAL A 89 3.29 3.21 -7.36
C VAL A 89 3.03 1.89 -6.63
N GLY A 90 1.77 1.50 -6.50
CA GLY A 90 1.41 0.16 -6.04
C GLY A 90 1.51 -0.82 -7.21
N TYR A 91 2.33 -1.85 -7.08
CA TYR A 91 2.54 -2.84 -8.13
C TYR A 91 2.33 -4.27 -7.60
N VAL A 92 1.25 -4.91 -8.02
CA VAL A 92 1.00 -6.32 -7.66
C VAL A 92 1.87 -7.21 -8.53
N ALA A 93 2.90 -7.79 -7.94
CA ALA A 93 3.91 -8.59 -8.64
C ALA A 93 4.65 -9.53 -7.67
N PRO A 94 5.28 -10.61 -8.20
CA PRO A 94 5.36 -11.04 -9.60
C PRO A 94 4.04 -11.66 -10.12
N SER A 95 4.05 -12.24 -11.32
CA SER A 95 2.92 -13.07 -11.82
C SER A 95 2.55 -14.12 -10.77
N GLY A 96 1.23 -14.28 -10.51
CA GLY A 96 0.71 -15.12 -9.44
C GLY A 96 0.62 -14.45 -8.07
N ALA A 97 1.16 -13.25 -7.88
CA ALA A 97 1.01 -12.47 -6.67
C ALA A 97 -0.43 -11.98 -6.47
N ARG A 98 -0.75 -11.56 -5.25
CA ARG A 98 -2.07 -11.02 -4.92
C ARG A 98 -2.01 -9.79 -4.04
N ALA A 99 -3.00 -8.93 -4.20
CA ALA A 99 -3.29 -7.83 -3.27
C ALA A 99 -4.65 -8.10 -2.63
N ALA A 100 -4.71 -9.06 -1.70
CA ALA A 100 -5.96 -9.45 -1.06
C ALA A 100 -6.20 -8.68 0.23
N SER A 101 -7.48 -8.47 0.59
CA SER A 101 -7.90 -7.82 1.84
C SER A 101 -7.17 -6.47 2.05
N ALA A 102 -6.34 -6.32 3.08
CA ALA A 102 -5.53 -5.12 3.32
C ALA A 102 -4.73 -4.66 2.10
N GLY A 103 -4.24 -5.60 1.26
CA GLY A 103 -3.52 -5.29 0.03
C GLY A 103 -4.34 -4.51 -0.98
N THR A 104 -5.65 -4.78 -1.06
CA THR A 104 -6.58 -4.04 -1.91
C THR A 104 -6.61 -2.56 -1.53
N TYR A 105 -6.75 -2.24 -0.25
CA TYR A 105 -6.77 -0.85 0.23
C TYR A 105 -5.44 -0.14 -0.01
N ILE A 106 -4.31 -0.83 0.21
CA ILE A 106 -2.98 -0.29 -0.04
C ILE A 106 -2.80 0.05 -1.53
N LEU A 107 -3.24 -0.85 -2.42
CA LEU A 107 -3.20 -0.61 -3.86
C LEU A 107 -4.09 0.57 -4.26
N TYR A 108 -5.31 0.66 -3.69
CA TYR A 108 -6.24 1.78 -3.96
C TYR A 108 -5.74 3.12 -3.41
N ALA A 109 -4.98 3.12 -2.31
CA ALA A 109 -4.36 4.32 -1.75
C ALA A 109 -3.18 4.84 -2.58
N SER A 110 -2.51 3.97 -3.35
CA SER A 110 -1.34 4.32 -4.15
C SER A 110 -1.70 5.33 -5.24
N HIS A 111 -0.77 6.24 -5.58
CA HIS A 111 -0.97 7.26 -6.61
C HIS A 111 -1.19 6.63 -7.99
N VAL A 112 -0.38 5.63 -8.31
CA VAL A 112 -0.54 4.78 -9.50
C VAL A 112 -0.69 3.34 -9.06
N SER A 113 -1.53 2.57 -9.76
CA SER A 113 -1.71 1.14 -9.50
C SER A 113 -1.45 0.34 -10.76
N ALA A 114 -0.64 -0.69 -10.63
CA ALA A 114 -0.31 -1.61 -11.71
C ALA A 114 -0.35 -3.06 -11.21
N MET A 115 -0.59 -3.97 -12.12
CA MET A 115 -0.67 -5.40 -11.84
C MET A 115 0.07 -6.19 -12.91
N ALA A 116 0.92 -7.11 -12.48
CA ALA A 116 1.54 -8.07 -13.40
C ALA A 116 0.48 -9.06 -13.96
N PRO A 117 0.69 -9.63 -15.13
CA PRO A 117 -0.21 -10.65 -15.66
C PRO A 117 -0.39 -11.83 -14.69
N GLY A 118 -1.63 -12.33 -14.58
CA GLY A 118 -1.94 -13.47 -13.71
C GLY A 118 -1.93 -13.17 -12.21
N THR A 119 -2.02 -11.88 -11.83
CA THR A 119 -2.22 -11.45 -10.45
C THR A 119 -3.68 -11.21 -10.15
N ASN A 120 -4.06 -11.17 -8.88
CA ASN A 120 -5.43 -10.87 -8.47
C ASN A 120 -5.50 -9.78 -7.40
N LEU A 121 -6.68 -9.14 -7.35
CA LEU A 121 -7.04 -8.09 -6.43
C LEU A 121 -8.42 -8.41 -5.84
N GLY A 122 -8.63 -8.18 -4.55
CA GLY A 122 -9.96 -8.29 -3.96
C GLY A 122 -10.00 -9.04 -2.63
N ALA A 123 -11.17 -9.63 -2.32
CA ALA A 123 -11.48 -10.25 -1.03
C ALA A 123 -11.23 -9.30 0.16
N ALA A 124 -11.72 -8.05 0.03
CA ALA A 124 -11.50 -6.97 1.01
C ALA A 124 -12.59 -6.91 2.11
N THR A 125 -13.45 -7.89 2.21
CA THR A 125 -14.46 -7.96 3.28
C THR A 125 -13.78 -8.19 4.62
N PRO A 126 -13.99 -7.32 5.63
CA PRO A 126 -13.44 -7.50 6.95
C PRO A 126 -13.92 -8.79 7.60
N VAL A 127 -13.00 -9.54 8.18
CA VAL A 127 -13.30 -10.70 9.03
C VAL A 127 -12.78 -10.43 10.44
N GLU A 128 -13.55 -10.74 11.46
CA GLU A 128 -13.09 -10.65 12.84
C GLU A 128 -12.07 -11.76 13.12
N LEU A 129 -10.85 -11.39 13.49
CA LEU A 129 -9.86 -12.33 14.03
C LEU A 129 -10.29 -12.69 15.46
N GLY A 130 -11.00 -13.80 15.59
CA GLY A 130 -11.47 -14.28 16.91
C GLY A 130 -12.88 -14.88 16.89
N GLY A 131 -13.61 -14.74 15.79
CA GLY A 131 -14.90 -15.39 15.61
C GLY A 131 -14.81 -16.50 14.58
N PHE A 132 -14.24 -17.66 14.93
CA PHE A 132 -14.61 -18.87 14.23
C PHE A 132 -16.03 -19.22 14.66
N PRO A 133 -17.04 -19.20 13.80
CA PRO A 133 -18.32 -19.84 14.14
C PRO A 133 -18.01 -21.33 14.21
N GLY A 134 -18.03 -21.89 15.43
CA GLY A 134 -18.24 -23.28 15.74
C GLY A 134 -17.65 -24.32 14.78
N GLY A 135 -16.35 -24.51 14.80
CA GLY A 135 -15.69 -25.68 14.22
C GLY A 135 -14.83 -26.37 15.29
N GLY A 136 -15.39 -26.65 16.46
CA GLY A 136 -14.86 -27.68 17.36
C GLY A 136 -15.13 -29.04 16.73
N PRO A 137 -14.27 -30.07 16.96
CA PRO A 137 -14.58 -31.43 16.56
C PRO A 137 -15.92 -31.84 17.19
N PRO A 138 -16.77 -32.65 16.52
CA PRO A 138 -18.04 -33.08 17.05
C PRO A 138 -17.79 -33.78 18.37
N GLY A 139 -18.19 -33.15 19.48
CA GLY A 139 -18.28 -33.77 20.77
C GLY A 139 -19.46 -34.75 20.76
N PRO A 140 -19.46 -35.80 21.64
CA PRO A 140 -20.53 -36.77 21.68
C PRO A 140 -21.86 -36.07 21.95
N GLU A 141 -22.86 -36.38 21.13
CA GLU A 141 -24.24 -35.96 21.28
C GLU A 141 -24.71 -36.27 22.72
N LYS A 142 -25.09 -35.24 23.46
CA LYS A 142 -25.85 -35.39 24.68
C LYS A 142 -27.31 -35.27 24.33
N ASP A 143 -28.00 -36.40 24.44
CA ASP A 143 -29.46 -36.50 24.34
C ASP A 143 -30.16 -35.55 25.31
N GLY A 144 -31.06 -34.76 24.79
CA GLY A 144 -32.31 -34.37 25.36
C GLY A 144 -32.34 -33.35 26.48
N VAL A 145 -32.30 -32.03 26.12
CA VAL A 145 -33.10 -31.01 26.82
C VAL A 145 -33.51 -29.97 25.75
N PRO A 146 -34.82 -29.64 25.62
CA PRO A 146 -35.25 -28.55 24.72
C PRO A 146 -34.76 -27.22 25.31
N PRO A 147 -34.16 -26.33 24.51
CA PRO A 147 -33.81 -24.98 24.96
C PRO A 147 -35.06 -24.10 24.99
N ASP A 148 -35.27 -23.41 26.10
CA ASP A 148 -36.25 -22.35 26.24
C ASP A 148 -35.91 -21.19 25.25
N GLY A 149 -36.90 -20.83 24.44
CA GLY A 149 -36.71 -20.16 23.15
C GLY A 149 -36.63 -18.63 23.15
N ASP A 150 -35.91 -17.95 24.04
CA ASP A 150 -35.80 -16.48 23.96
C ASP A 150 -34.37 -15.88 24.00
N SER A 151 -33.35 -16.69 24.28
CA SER A 151 -31.97 -16.19 24.39
C SER A 151 -31.20 -16.16 23.05
N GLU A 152 -31.59 -16.96 22.05
CA GLU A 152 -30.88 -17.05 20.75
C GLU A 152 -31.18 -15.91 19.79
N ARG A 153 -32.36 -15.28 19.87
CA ARG A 153 -32.76 -14.20 18.96
C ARG A 153 -32.02 -12.88 19.17
N THR A 154 -31.60 -12.61 20.43
CA THR A 154 -30.90 -11.35 20.75
C THR A 154 -29.41 -11.41 20.37
N GLY A 155 -28.79 -12.58 20.42
CA GLY A 155 -27.40 -12.78 20.01
C GLY A 155 -27.19 -12.71 18.51
N ALA A 156 -28.11 -13.28 17.71
CA ALA A 156 -28.04 -13.28 16.26
C ALA A 156 -28.23 -11.88 15.66
N GLN A 157 -29.18 -11.09 16.17
CA GLN A 157 -29.41 -9.73 15.70
C GLN A 157 -28.25 -8.76 16.02
N GLY A 158 -27.58 -8.93 17.15
CA GLY A 158 -26.40 -8.14 17.50
C GLY A 158 -25.18 -8.46 16.63
N GLY A 159 -24.99 -9.72 16.24
CA GLY A 159 -23.94 -10.16 15.33
C GLY A 159 -24.09 -9.61 13.93
N ASP A 160 -25.30 -9.65 13.38
CA ASP A 160 -25.61 -9.14 12.04
C ASP A 160 -25.46 -7.62 11.96
N ALA A 161 -25.93 -6.88 12.95
CA ALA A 161 -25.78 -5.43 13.00
C ALA A 161 -24.30 -5.02 13.06
N LYS A 162 -23.49 -5.71 13.85
CA LYS A 162 -22.03 -5.46 13.94
C LYS A 162 -21.33 -5.79 12.62
N LYS A 163 -21.65 -6.91 12.00
CA LYS A 163 -21.12 -7.30 10.70
C LYS A 163 -21.47 -6.29 9.60
N ASN A 164 -22.72 -5.85 9.56
CA ASN A 164 -23.17 -4.84 8.61
C ASN A 164 -22.43 -3.51 8.80
N LYS A 165 -22.18 -3.09 10.05
CA LYS A 165 -21.39 -1.88 10.33
C LYS A 165 -19.96 -2.00 9.81
N LEU A 166 -19.28 -3.13 10.01
CA LEU A 166 -17.92 -3.37 9.51
C LEU A 166 -17.86 -3.36 7.98
N VAL A 167 -18.83 -4.00 7.33
CA VAL A 167 -18.92 -4.01 5.85
C VAL A 167 -19.16 -2.61 5.31
N ASN A 168 -20.09 -1.85 5.91
CA ASN A 168 -20.37 -0.49 5.49
C ASN A 168 -19.17 0.45 5.66
N ASP A 169 -18.41 0.33 6.77
CA ASP A 169 -17.16 1.08 6.97
C ASP A 169 -16.12 0.73 5.89
N ALA A 170 -15.95 -0.55 5.60
CA ALA A 170 -15.03 -1.03 4.58
C ALA A 170 -15.38 -0.50 3.18
N VAL A 171 -16.67 -0.54 2.81
CA VAL A 171 -17.18 0.00 1.54
C VAL A 171 -16.97 1.50 1.47
N ALA A 172 -17.33 2.24 2.51
CA ALA A 172 -17.13 3.68 2.57
C ALA A 172 -15.65 4.04 2.43
N TYR A 173 -14.77 3.31 3.11
CA TYR A 173 -13.33 3.56 3.08
C TYR A 173 -12.72 3.31 1.70
N ILE A 174 -13.00 2.17 1.06
CA ILE A 174 -12.44 1.89 -0.27
C ILE A 174 -12.98 2.86 -1.33
N ARG A 175 -14.25 3.26 -1.24
CA ARG A 175 -14.83 4.29 -2.11
C ARG A 175 -14.12 5.63 -1.95
N SER A 176 -13.84 6.05 -0.72
CA SER A 176 -13.12 7.31 -0.47
C SER A 176 -11.70 7.28 -1.06
N LEU A 177 -11.00 6.14 -0.99
CA LEU A 177 -9.69 5.98 -1.62
C LEU A 177 -9.78 6.01 -3.15
N ALA A 178 -10.80 5.37 -3.73
CA ALA A 178 -11.05 5.40 -5.17
C ALA A 178 -11.29 6.85 -5.65
N GLN A 179 -12.15 7.58 -4.96
CA GLN A 179 -12.44 9.00 -5.27
C GLN A 179 -11.19 9.88 -5.13
N LEU A 180 -10.42 9.71 -4.04
CA LEU A 180 -9.17 10.46 -3.82
C LEU A 180 -8.18 10.30 -4.98
N ARG A 181 -8.15 9.13 -5.60
CA ARG A 181 -7.22 8.79 -6.70
C ARG A 181 -7.87 8.87 -8.09
N GLY A 182 -9.07 9.42 -8.22
CA GLY A 182 -9.79 9.54 -9.50
C GLY A 182 -10.14 8.20 -10.16
N ARG A 183 -10.33 7.14 -9.34
CA ARG A 183 -10.75 5.81 -9.80
C ARG A 183 -12.26 5.65 -9.71
N ASN A 184 -12.79 4.63 -10.43
CA ASN A 184 -14.20 4.28 -10.30
C ASN A 184 -14.52 3.86 -8.85
N ALA A 185 -15.52 4.52 -8.26
CA ALA A 185 -15.98 4.30 -6.88
C ALA A 185 -17.36 3.61 -6.81
N GLU A 186 -17.93 3.22 -7.98
CA GLU A 186 -19.23 2.52 -8.10
C GLU A 186 -19.10 1.02 -7.96
#